data_ef1effc98e2e1750447e3a530bbc7d7d
#
_entry.id   ef1effc98e2e1750447e3a530bbc7d7d
#
_cell.length_a   1.000
_cell.length_b   1.000
_cell.length_c   1.000
_cell.angle_alpha   90.00
_cell.angle_beta   90.00
_cell.angle_gamma   90.00
#
_symmetry.space_group_name_H-M   'P 1'
#
loop_
_entity.id
_entity.type
_entity.pdbx_description
1 polymer ?
#
loop_
_entity_poly.entity_id
_entity_poly.type
_entity_poly.pdbx_seq_one_letter_code
_entity_poly.pdbx_strand_id
1 'polypeptide(L)'
;QALPDTNLPKAYIAVQEWVEANRQLPYFSSIFDPSITDYYCWTIPKGDHLLIGAALHPQDDTALKFKLLKEKLRVHGFQFGRVIRREGALIMRPLQQRHLSTGTKGIALLGEAAGWISPSSAEGLSYAFRSALILAEALRTSIDGFEKRYYQSSRRLRVNILIKKLKSHFIFHPALRKTVMRAGLSSMKVYNS
;
A
#
# COMPACT_ATOMS: atom_id res chain seq x y z
N GLN A 1 -4.73 -28.87 -0.15
CA GLN A 1 -4.58 -27.40 -0.14
C GLN A 1 -5.97 -26.79 -0.29
N ALA A 2 -6.45 -26.07 0.72
CA ALA A 2 -7.69 -25.31 0.61
C ALA A 2 -7.49 -24.22 -0.44
N LEU A 3 -8.45 -24.10 -1.37
CA LEU A 3 -8.47 -23.00 -2.31
C LEU A 3 -8.52 -21.67 -1.52
N PRO A 4 -7.73 -20.65 -1.90
CA PRO A 4 -7.77 -19.36 -1.20
C PRO A 4 -9.19 -18.81 -1.27
N ASP A 5 -9.73 -18.37 -0.13
CA ASP A 5 -11.03 -17.71 -0.07
C ASP A 5 -11.00 -16.42 -0.91
N THR A 6 -11.54 -16.51 -2.12
CA THR A 6 -11.57 -15.38 -3.07
C THR A 6 -12.43 -14.21 -2.59
N ASN A 7 -13.12 -14.35 -1.48
CA ASN A 7 -13.96 -13.31 -0.88
C ASN A 7 -13.15 -12.30 -0.05
N LEU A 8 -11.94 -12.67 0.40
CA LEU A 8 -11.10 -11.79 1.19
C LEU A 8 -10.14 -10.95 0.33
N PRO A 9 -9.81 -9.73 0.75
CA PRO A 9 -8.73 -8.96 0.14
C PRO A 9 -7.39 -9.71 0.22
N LYS A 10 -6.52 -9.48 -0.76
CA LYS A 10 -5.17 -10.04 -0.70
C LYS A 10 -4.39 -9.42 0.48
N ALA A 11 -3.91 -10.25 1.39
CA ALA A 11 -3.17 -9.81 2.56
C ALA A 11 -1.66 -9.81 2.31
N TYR A 12 -0.96 -8.85 2.93
CA TYR A 12 0.50 -8.79 2.99
C TYR A 12 0.94 -8.48 4.43
N ILE A 13 2.06 -9.03 4.83
CA ILE A 13 2.76 -8.62 6.04
C ILE A 13 3.74 -7.52 5.65
N ALA A 14 3.47 -6.30 6.11
CA ALA A 14 4.44 -5.21 6.03
C ALA A 14 5.47 -5.37 7.14
N VAL A 15 6.74 -5.41 6.78
CA VAL A 15 7.88 -5.35 7.71
C VAL A 15 8.64 -4.08 7.41
N GLN A 16 8.95 -3.30 8.44
CA GLN A 16 9.73 -2.07 8.30
C GLN A 16 10.78 -1.97 9.39
N GLU A 17 11.99 -1.61 9.02
CA GLU A 17 13.07 -1.30 9.95
C GLU A 17 13.50 0.16 9.82
N TRP A 18 13.71 0.81 10.95
CA TRP A 18 14.45 2.05 11.07
C TRP A 18 15.92 1.71 11.27
N VAL A 19 16.77 2.18 10.38
CA VAL A 19 18.22 1.94 10.44
C VAL A 19 18.96 3.27 10.47
N GLU A 20 20.12 3.29 11.12
CA GLU A 20 21.03 4.44 11.06
C GLU A 20 21.45 4.65 9.61
N ALA A 21 21.44 5.88 9.14
CA ALA A 21 21.86 6.24 7.79
C ALA A 21 23.10 7.09 7.82
N ASN A 22 24.20 6.58 7.26
CA ASN A 22 25.48 7.31 7.18
C ASN A 22 25.44 8.41 6.11
N ARG A 23 24.46 8.34 5.20
CA ARG A 23 24.24 9.32 4.13
C ARG A 23 22.74 9.47 3.88
N GLN A 24 22.29 10.72 3.88
CA GLN A 24 20.90 11.01 3.50
C GLN A 24 20.71 10.84 2.00
N LEU A 25 19.63 10.16 1.62
CA LEU A 25 19.17 10.09 0.25
C LEU A 25 18.15 11.21 0.01
N PRO A 26 18.23 11.95 -1.11
CA PRO A 26 17.31 13.06 -1.40
C PRO A 26 15.94 12.59 -1.89
N TYR A 27 15.65 11.29 -1.87
CA TYR A 27 14.44 10.69 -2.42
C TYR A 27 14.02 9.44 -1.65
N PHE A 28 12.76 9.12 -1.68
CA PHE A 28 12.27 7.80 -1.32
C PHE A 28 12.30 6.87 -2.54
N SER A 29 12.42 5.57 -2.31
CA SER A 29 12.44 4.59 -3.39
C SER A 29 11.28 3.62 -3.27
N SER A 30 10.69 3.25 -4.40
CA SER A 30 9.82 2.08 -4.52
C SER A 30 10.55 1.01 -5.32
N ILE A 31 10.67 -0.17 -4.73
CA ILE A 31 11.48 -1.28 -5.27
C ILE A 31 10.55 -2.41 -5.66
N PHE A 32 10.63 -2.82 -6.91
CA PHE A 32 9.80 -3.88 -7.49
C PHE A 32 10.69 -5.06 -7.87
N ASP A 33 10.79 -6.03 -6.99
CA ASP A 33 11.60 -7.22 -7.20
C ASP A 33 10.77 -8.49 -6.94
N PRO A 34 10.44 -9.26 -8.00
CA PRO A 34 9.62 -10.45 -7.87
C PRO A 34 10.29 -11.59 -7.09
N SER A 35 11.61 -11.55 -6.87
CA SER A 35 12.28 -12.50 -5.98
C SER A 35 12.00 -12.22 -4.50
N ILE A 36 11.53 -11.02 -4.16
CA ILE A 36 11.19 -10.60 -2.80
C ILE A 36 9.68 -10.63 -2.61
N THR A 37 8.93 -9.92 -3.46
CA THR A 37 7.47 -9.80 -3.34
C THR A 37 6.83 -9.50 -4.70
N ASP A 38 5.58 -9.89 -4.87
CA ASP A 38 4.75 -9.48 -6.00
C ASP A 38 4.07 -8.11 -5.78
N TYR A 39 4.37 -7.46 -4.67
CA TYR A 39 3.93 -6.09 -4.38
C TYR A 39 5.10 -5.11 -4.52
N TYR A 40 5.56 -4.48 -3.46
CA TYR A 40 6.74 -3.62 -3.51
C TYR A 40 7.44 -3.51 -2.16
N CYS A 41 8.70 -3.08 -2.23
CA CYS A 41 9.49 -2.67 -1.08
C CYS A 41 9.77 -1.17 -1.18
N TRP A 42 10.23 -0.56 -0.09
CA TRP A 42 10.50 0.87 -0.05
C TRP A 42 11.72 1.23 0.79
N THR A 43 12.30 2.38 0.45
CA THR A 43 13.21 3.09 1.34
C THR A 43 12.74 4.53 1.48
N ILE A 44 12.73 5.06 2.71
CA ILE A 44 12.26 6.41 3.01
C ILE A 44 13.28 7.08 3.93
N PRO A 45 13.95 8.16 3.47
CA PRO A 45 14.86 8.93 4.34
C PRO A 45 14.05 9.68 5.41
N LYS A 46 14.54 9.65 6.64
CA LYS A 46 13.95 10.31 7.81
C LYS A 46 15.04 10.89 8.71
N GLY A 47 15.51 12.10 8.39
CA GLY A 47 16.62 12.71 9.13
C GLY A 47 17.86 11.81 9.10
N ASP A 48 18.38 11.44 10.28
CA ASP A 48 19.57 10.58 10.42
C ASP A 48 19.25 9.07 10.29
N HIS A 49 18.08 8.74 9.78
CA HIS A 49 17.60 7.37 9.65
C HIS A 49 17.12 7.08 8.23
N LEU A 50 17.20 5.82 7.86
CA LEU A 50 16.55 5.27 6.68
C LEU A 50 15.50 4.24 7.12
N LEU A 51 14.27 4.39 6.64
CA LEU A 51 13.28 3.35 6.75
C LEU A 51 13.45 2.41 5.57
N ILE A 52 13.59 1.13 5.86
CA ILE A 52 13.60 0.05 4.86
C ILE A 52 12.38 -0.80 5.14
N GLY A 53 11.53 -1.02 4.13
CA GLY A 53 10.33 -1.80 4.31
C GLY A 53 9.97 -2.66 3.11
N ALA A 54 9.15 -3.68 3.35
CA ALA A 54 8.61 -4.57 2.35
C ALA A 54 7.20 -5.03 2.71
N ALA A 55 6.33 -5.14 1.71
CA ALA A 55 5.06 -5.83 1.84
C ALA A 55 5.22 -7.25 1.29
N LEU A 56 5.26 -8.23 2.19
CA LEU A 56 5.61 -9.62 1.91
C LEU A 56 4.37 -10.51 1.96
N HIS A 57 4.38 -11.60 1.21
CA HIS A 57 3.28 -12.55 1.24
C HIS A 57 3.27 -13.30 2.58
N PRO A 58 2.10 -13.50 3.23
CA PRO A 58 2.03 -14.16 4.55
C PRO A 58 2.56 -15.61 4.58
N GLN A 59 2.61 -16.27 3.42
CA GLN A 59 3.10 -17.64 3.29
C GLN A 59 4.62 -17.72 3.05
N ASP A 60 5.29 -16.58 2.81
CA ASP A 60 6.73 -16.53 2.60
C ASP A 60 7.47 -16.53 3.95
N ASP A 61 8.74 -16.96 3.91
CA ASP A 61 9.67 -16.65 5.00
C ASP A 61 9.99 -15.15 4.96
N THR A 62 9.22 -14.38 5.72
CA THR A 62 9.32 -12.92 5.75
C THR A 62 10.69 -12.44 6.23
N ALA A 63 11.35 -13.19 7.12
CA ALA A 63 12.67 -12.84 7.63
C ALA A 63 13.74 -13.01 6.53
N LEU A 64 13.69 -14.12 5.81
CA LEU A 64 14.60 -14.40 4.69
C LEU A 64 14.40 -13.38 3.54
N LYS A 65 13.15 -13.11 3.16
CA LYS A 65 12.83 -12.13 2.11
C LYS A 65 13.28 -10.72 2.48
N PHE A 66 13.08 -10.32 3.73
CA PHE A 66 13.51 -9.02 4.21
C PHE A 66 15.05 -8.90 4.30
N LYS A 67 15.73 -9.98 4.68
CA LYS A 67 17.20 -10.06 4.63
C LYS A 67 17.70 -9.90 3.20
N LEU A 68 17.11 -10.62 2.23
CA LEU A 68 17.44 -10.51 0.81
C LEU A 68 17.27 -9.08 0.29
N LEU A 69 16.20 -8.37 0.69
CA LEU A 69 16.03 -6.96 0.36
C LEU A 69 17.22 -6.12 0.82
N LYS A 70 17.64 -6.27 2.07
CA LYS A 70 18.76 -5.49 2.63
C LYS A 70 20.08 -5.81 1.93
N GLU A 71 20.32 -7.06 1.58
CA GLU A 71 21.51 -7.47 0.81
C GLU A 71 21.52 -6.80 -0.57
N LYS A 72 20.41 -6.86 -1.30
CA LYS A 72 20.28 -6.19 -2.61
C LYS A 72 20.45 -4.68 -2.50
N LEU A 73 19.88 -4.03 -1.50
CA LEU A 73 20.07 -2.60 -1.28
C LEU A 73 21.56 -2.25 -1.10
N ARG A 74 22.31 -3.04 -0.35
CA ARG A 74 23.77 -2.82 -0.20
C ARG A 74 24.52 -2.96 -1.53
N VAL A 75 24.19 -3.96 -2.33
CA VAL A 75 24.76 -4.14 -3.68
C VAL A 75 24.46 -2.92 -4.56
N HIS A 76 23.29 -2.28 -4.40
CA HIS A 76 22.91 -1.05 -5.11
C HIS A 76 23.42 0.24 -4.45
N GLY A 77 24.39 0.15 -3.55
CA GLY A 77 25.10 1.30 -2.97
C GLY A 77 24.38 1.96 -1.80
N PHE A 78 23.30 1.39 -1.26
CA PHE A 78 22.69 1.88 -0.04
C PHE A 78 23.55 1.57 1.16
N GLN A 79 23.94 2.62 1.91
CA GLN A 79 24.71 2.49 3.12
C GLN A 79 23.83 2.74 4.34
N PHE A 80 23.72 1.77 5.21
CA PHE A 80 22.95 1.87 6.45
C PHE A 80 23.56 0.99 7.54
N GLY A 81 23.43 1.46 8.77
CA GLY A 81 24.04 0.86 9.96
C GLY A 81 23.09 -0.01 10.76
N ARG A 82 23.12 0.20 12.07
CA ARG A 82 22.38 -0.58 13.06
C ARG A 82 20.87 -0.39 12.91
N VAL A 83 20.12 -1.47 13.14
CA VAL A 83 18.66 -1.43 13.28
C VAL A 83 18.32 -0.81 14.64
N ILE A 84 17.53 0.25 14.61
CA ILE A 84 17.05 0.96 15.80
C ILE A 84 15.70 0.45 16.23
N ARG A 85 14.80 0.23 15.25
CA ARG A 85 13.42 -0.17 15.50
C ARG A 85 12.93 -1.05 14.37
N ARG A 86 12.11 -2.06 14.70
CA ARG A 86 11.36 -2.86 13.73
C ARG A 86 9.88 -2.72 14.00
N GLU A 87 9.12 -2.61 12.93
CA GLU A 87 7.67 -2.50 12.94
C GLU A 87 7.07 -3.52 11.98
N GLY A 88 5.84 -3.94 12.26
CA GLY A 88 5.07 -4.80 11.38
C GLY A 88 3.61 -4.43 11.38
N ALA A 89 2.95 -4.61 10.24
CA ALA A 89 1.53 -4.41 10.09
C ALA A 89 0.96 -5.37 9.04
N LEU A 90 -0.33 -5.67 9.15
CA LEU A 90 -1.05 -6.37 8.09
C LEU A 90 -1.58 -5.33 7.12
N ILE A 91 -1.35 -5.54 5.83
CA ILE A 91 -1.91 -4.71 4.74
C ILE A 91 -2.94 -5.54 3.99
N MET A 92 -4.18 -5.06 3.95
CA MET A 92 -5.26 -5.67 3.17
C MET A 92 -5.41 -4.94 1.84
N ARG A 93 -5.15 -5.60 0.72
CA ARG A 93 -5.20 -5.01 -0.62
C ARG A 93 -6.53 -5.32 -1.30
N PRO A 94 -7.46 -4.36 -1.44
CA PRO A 94 -8.74 -4.57 -2.09
C PRO A 94 -8.56 -4.66 -3.61
N LEU A 95 -8.76 -5.83 -4.18
CA LEU A 95 -8.65 -6.08 -5.62
C LEU A 95 -10.00 -6.22 -6.32
N GLN A 96 -11.10 -6.23 -5.57
CA GLN A 96 -12.46 -6.41 -6.11
C GLN A 96 -13.42 -5.45 -5.40
N GLN A 97 -14.52 -5.09 -6.10
CA GLN A 97 -15.50 -4.17 -5.53
C GLN A 97 -16.17 -4.72 -4.26
N ARG A 98 -16.36 -6.03 -4.16
CA ARG A 98 -16.90 -6.70 -2.96
C ARG A 98 -16.01 -6.58 -1.72
N HIS A 99 -14.76 -6.18 -1.88
CA HIS A 99 -13.85 -5.89 -0.76
C HIS A 99 -14.09 -4.50 -0.14
N LEU A 100 -15.02 -3.72 -0.72
CA LEU A 100 -15.38 -2.40 -0.23
C LEU A 100 -16.75 -2.48 0.44
N SER A 101 -16.84 -2.06 1.70
CA SER A 101 -18.08 -2.02 2.45
C SER A 101 -18.18 -0.73 3.24
N THR A 102 -19.29 -0.04 3.11
CA THR A 102 -19.59 1.14 3.96
C THR A 102 -20.27 0.77 5.27
N GLY A 103 -20.50 -0.52 5.51
CA GLY A 103 -21.22 -1.02 6.67
C GLY A 103 -22.69 -1.32 6.36
N THR A 104 -23.41 -1.80 7.36
CA THR A 104 -24.84 -2.17 7.30
C THR A 104 -25.44 -2.31 8.69
N LYS A 105 -26.76 -2.33 8.80
CA LYS A 105 -27.50 -2.55 10.06
C LYS A 105 -27.10 -1.59 11.19
N GLY A 106 -27.02 -0.30 10.89
CA GLY A 106 -26.65 0.74 11.84
C GLY A 106 -25.14 0.87 12.11
N ILE A 107 -24.31 0.06 11.46
CA ILE A 107 -22.86 0.10 11.59
C ILE A 107 -22.26 0.74 10.35
N ALA A 108 -21.45 1.80 10.52
CA ALA A 108 -20.65 2.39 9.45
C ALA A 108 -19.19 1.96 9.55
N LEU A 109 -18.59 1.63 8.40
CA LEU A 109 -17.17 1.31 8.27
C LEU A 109 -16.43 2.47 7.60
N LEU A 110 -15.24 2.80 8.09
CA LEU A 110 -14.38 3.88 7.62
C LEU A 110 -12.98 3.37 7.26
N GLY A 111 -12.26 4.13 6.46
CA GLY A 111 -10.86 3.89 6.16
C GLY A 111 -10.59 2.46 5.74
N GLU A 112 -9.56 1.85 6.28
CA GLU A 112 -9.13 0.50 5.94
C GLU A 112 -10.16 -0.57 6.33
N ALA A 113 -10.93 -0.38 7.42
CA ALA A 113 -12.01 -1.28 7.81
C ALA A 113 -13.12 -1.36 6.73
N ALA A 114 -13.33 -0.29 5.96
CA ALA A 114 -14.23 -0.25 4.81
C ALA A 114 -13.56 -0.71 3.50
N GLY A 115 -12.30 -1.12 3.53
CA GLY A 115 -11.49 -1.42 2.35
C GLY A 115 -10.99 -0.17 1.62
N TRP A 116 -11.08 1.02 2.21
CA TRP A 116 -10.59 2.26 1.62
C TRP A 116 -9.07 2.37 1.72
N ILE A 117 -8.37 1.59 0.93
CA ILE A 117 -6.91 1.62 0.78
C ILE A 117 -6.54 1.48 -0.69
N SER A 118 -5.54 2.21 -1.14
CA SER A 118 -5.09 2.17 -2.53
C SER A 118 -4.50 0.81 -2.90
N PRO A 119 -5.05 0.08 -3.88
CA PRO A 119 -4.50 -1.19 -4.31
C PRO A 119 -3.14 -1.06 -5.02
N SER A 120 -2.74 0.15 -5.43
CA SER A 120 -1.47 0.40 -6.12
C SER A 120 -0.35 0.88 -5.21
N SER A 121 -0.64 1.44 -4.03
CA SER A 121 0.37 2.08 -3.17
C SER A 121 0.18 1.81 -1.67
N ALA A 122 -0.81 1.00 -1.27
CA ALA A 122 -1.20 0.80 0.14
C ALA A 122 -1.45 2.11 0.92
N GLU A 123 -1.69 3.23 0.22
CA GLU A 123 -2.03 4.50 0.84
C GLU A 123 -3.48 4.43 1.33
N GLY A 124 -3.70 4.61 2.62
CA GLY A 124 -5.01 4.54 3.26
C GLY A 124 -5.41 5.83 4.00
N LEU A 125 -4.43 6.67 4.37
CA LEU A 125 -4.67 7.81 5.25
C LEU A 125 -5.63 8.84 4.63
N SER A 126 -5.45 9.23 3.38
CA SER A 126 -6.35 10.17 2.71
C SER A 126 -7.75 9.59 2.52
N TYR A 127 -7.85 8.29 2.30
CA TYR A 127 -9.15 7.61 2.24
C TYR A 127 -9.85 7.57 3.59
N ALA A 128 -9.10 7.34 4.67
CA ALA A 128 -9.66 7.34 6.03
C ALA A 128 -10.27 8.69 6.36
N PHE A 129 -9.55 9.79 6.16
CA PHE A 129 -10.07 11.15 6.39
C PHE A 129 -11.27 11.48 5.49
N ARG A 130 -11.17 11.18 4.19
CA ARG A 130 -12.26 11.47 3.24
C ARG A 130 -13.52 10.66 3.54
N SER A 131 -13.38 9.38 3.89
CA SER A 131 -14.53 8.55 4.26
C SER A 131 -15.17 9.02 5.58
N ALA A 132 -14.36 9.46 6.55
CA ALA A 132 -14.86 10.04 7.79
C ALA A 132 -15.66 11.33 7.55
N LEU A 133 -15.14 12.24 6.72
CA LEU A 133 -15.86 13.47 6.36
C LEU A 133 -17.19 13.18 5.65
N ILE A 134 -17.20 12.22 4.72
CA ILE A 134 -18.43 11.82 4.00
C ILE A 134 -19.46 11.24 4.98
N LEU A 135 -19.01 10.40 5.93
CA LEU A 135 -19.93 9.86 6.95
C LEU A 135 -20.45 10.94 7.87
N ALA A 136 -19.58 11.83 8.35
CA ALA A 136 -20.00 12.95 9.20
C ALA A 136 -21.08 13.80 8.53
N GLU A 137 -20.94 14.11 7.24
CA GLU A 137 -21.94 14.84 6.49
C GLU A 137 -23.25 14.05 6.32
N ALA A 138 -23.17 12.74 6.11
CA ALA A 138 -24.34 11.88 6.02
C ALA A 138 -25.12 11.83 7.34
N LEU A 139 -24.42 11.83 8.48
CA LEU A 139 -25.02 11.86 9.83
C LEU A 139 -25.56 13.24 10.20
N ARG A 140 -24.88 14.32 9.79
CA ARG A 140 -25.33 15.70 10.02
C ARG A 140 -26.71 15.96 9.41
N THR A 141 -27.00 15.32 8.27
CA THR A 141 -28.31 15.45 7.63
C THR A 141 -29.41 14.77 8.43
N SER A 142 -29.24 13.53 8.85
CA SER A 142 -30.12 12.74 9.72
C SER A 142 -29.44 11.43 10.11
N ILE A 143 -29.79 10.87 11.25
CA ILE A 143 -29.41 9.49 11.60
C ILE A 143 -30.19 8.51 10.72
N ASP A 144 -31.48 8.78 10.49
CA ASP A 144 -32.28 7.90 9.64
C ASP A 144 -31.78 7.92 8.19
N GLY A 145 -31.53 6.71 7.63
CA GLY A 145 -31.08 6.54 6.27
C GLY A 145 -29.64 7.02 5.99
N PHE A 146 -28.81 7.26 7.02
CA PHE A 146 -27.42 7.68 6.84
C PHE A 146 -26.61 6.68 6.05
N GLU A 147 -26.85 5.39 6.19
CA GLU A 147 -26.13 4.33 5.46
C GLU A 147 -26.26 4.51 3.94
N LYS A 148 -27.48 4.75 3.46
CA LYS A 148 -27.76 5.00 2.03
C LYS A 148 -27.03 6.25 1.55
N ARG A 149 -27.12 7.35 2.31
CA ARG A 149 -26.42 8.61 1.98
C ARG A 149 -24.91 8.43 1.95
N TYR A 150 -24.35 7.77 2.97
CA TYR A 150 -22.93 7.49 3.06
C TYR A 150 -22.45 6.62 1.87
N TYR A 151 -23.18 5.56 1.56
CA TYR A 151 -22.89 4.72 0.39
C TYR A 151 -22.92 5.52 -0.91
N GLN A 152 -23.95 6.33 -1.15
CA GLN A 152 -24.07 7.15 -2.36
C GLN A 152 -22.94 8.18 -2.46
N SER A 153 -22.68 8.92 -1.41
CA SER A 153 -21.65 9.97 -1.36
C SER A 153 -20.22 9.41 -1.49
N SER A 154 -20.01 8.13 -1.12
CA SER A 154 -18.73 7.43 -1.27
C SER A 154 -18.44 6.98 -2.73
N ARG A 155 -19.31 7.28 -3.70
CA ARG A 155 -19.12 6.89 -5.12
C ARG A 155 -17.76 7.34 -5.66
N ARG A 156 -17.33 8.56 -5.35
CA ARG A 156 -16.03 9.09 -5.81
C ARG A 156 -14.85 8.28 -5.27
N LEU A 157 -14.92 7.80 -4.03
CA LEU A 157 -13.89 6.93 -3.45
C LEU A 157 -13.85 5.58 -4.18
N ARG A 158 -15.02 4.97 -4.45
CA ARG A 158 -15.08 3.71 -5.21
C ARG A 158 -14.49 3.83 -6.61
N VAL A 159 -14.85 4.89 -7.34
CA VAL A 159 -14.30 5.16 -8.68
C VAL A 159 -12.77 5.34 -8.60
N ASN A 160 -12.28 6.08 -7.62
CA ASN A 160 -10.84 6.29 -7.45
C ASN A 160 -10.11 4.97 -7.16
N ILE A 161 -10.66 4.09 -6.31
CA ILE A 161 -10.11 2.74 -6.06
C ILE A 161 -10.07 1.91 -7.35
N LEU A 162 -11.12 1.95 -8.16
CA LEU A 162 -11.14 1.24 -9.45
C LEU A 162 -10.06 1.72 -10.41
N ILE A 163 -9.86 3.03 -10.51
CA ILE A 163 -8.79 3.63 -11.33
C ILE A 163 -7.41 3.18 -10.78
N LYS A 164 -7.22 3.22 -9.46
CA LYS A 164 -5.99 2.76 -8.84
C LYS A 164 -5.76 1.25 -8.96
N LYS A 165 -6.84 0.45 -9.00
CA LYS A 165 -6.76 -0.97 -9.34
C LYS A 165 -6.24 -1.18 -10.75
N LEU A 166 -6.78 -0.46 -11.74
CA LEU A 166 -6.30 -0.52 -13.12
C LEU A 166 -4.82 -0.12 -13.19
N LYS A 167 -4.46 1.01 -12.56
CA LYS A 167 -3.06 1.46 -12.45
C LYS A 167 -2.16 0.38 -11.82
N SER A 168 -2.63 -0.35 -10.80
CA SER A 168 -1.85 -1.39 -10.13
C SER A 168 -1.47 -2.53 -11.07
N HIS A 169 -2.35 -2.89 -12.00
CA HIS A 169 -2.05 -3.91 -13.00
C HIS A 169 -0.84 -3.55 -13.87
N PHE A 170 -0.75 -2.29 -14.28
CA PHE A 170 0.41 -1.80 -15.06
C PHE A 170 1.69 -1.71 -14.22
N ILE A 171 1.59 -1.25 -12.97
CA ILE A 171 2.76 -1.06 -12.10
C ILE A 171 3.38 -2.40 -11.69
N PHE A 172 2.56 -3.39 -11.35
CA PHE A 172 3.06 -4.67 -10.83
C PHE A 172 3.39 -5.70 -11.91
N HIS A 173 3.02 -5.44 -13.17
CA HIS A 173 3.46 -6.29 -14.29
C HIS A 173 4.80 -5.79 -14.85
N PRO A 174 5.90 -6.59 -14.81
CA PRO A 174 7.25 -6.13 -15.13
C PRO A 174 7.38 -5.47 -16.52
N ALA A 175 6.83 -6.10 -17.56
CA ALA A 175 6.89 -5.57 -18.93
C ALA A 175 6.11 -4.25 -19.07
N LEU A 176 4.88 -4.20 -18.55
CA LEU A 176 4.05 -2.98 -18.63
C LEU A 176 4.65 -1.84 -17.82
N ARG A 177 5.19 -2.12 -16.62
CA ARG A 177 5.90 -1.13 -15.81
C ARG A 177 7.07 -0.52 -16.58
N LYS A 178 7.91 -1.34 -17.22
CA LYS A 178 9.06 -0.85 -18.00
C LYS A 178 8.64 0.11 -19.12
N THR A 179 7.53 -0.18 -19.79
CA THR A 179 6.97 0.68 -20.85
C THR A 179 6.47 2.01 -20.28
N VAL A 180 5.69 2.00 -19.19
CA VAL A 180 5.18 3.21 -18.54
C VAL A 180 6.32 4.09 -18.01
N MET A 181 7.36 3.47 -17.45
CA MET A 181 8.53 4.20 -16.95
C MET A 181 9.33 4.84 -18.08
N ARG A 182 9.48 4.16 -19.23
CA ARG A 182 10.16 4.71 -20.41
C ARG A 182 9.37 5.83 -21.10
N ALA A 183 8.05 5.77 -21.04
CA ALA A 183 7.18 6.81 -21.64
C ALA A 183 7.22 8.15 -20.89
N GLY A 184 8.05 8.30 -19.84
CA GLY A 184 8.31 9.57 -19.19
C GLY A 184 7.11 10.17 -18.46
N LEU A 185 6.18 9.36 -17.97
CA LEU A 185 5.14 9.80 -17.03
C LEU A 185 5.81 10.24 -15.72
N SER A 186 6.29 11.41 -15.74
CA SER A 186 7.43 12.04 -15.13
C SER A 186 7.27 12.49 -13.69
N SER A 187 7.01 11.60 -12.77
CA SER A 187 7.30 11.90 -11.36
C SER A 187 8.37 10.99 -10.75
N MET A 188 8.97 10.09 -11.54
CA MET A 188 9.96 9.12 -11.05
C MET A 188 11.21 9.13 -11.93
N LYS A 189 12.37 9.34 -11.31
CA LYS A 189 13.65 9.01 -11.94
C LYS A 189 13.86 7.51 -11.83
N VAL A 190 14.12 6.86 -12.97
CA VAL A 190 14.46 5.43 -13.01
C VAL A 190 15.96 5.31 -12.98
N TYR A 191 16.48 4.63 -11.98
CA TYR A 191 17.87 4.21 -11.95
C TYR A 191 17.91 2.76 -12.42
N ASN A 192 18.46 2.54 -13.61
CA ASN A 192 18.77 1.20 -14.11
C ASN A 192 20.09 0.78 -13.49
N SER A 193 20.13 -0.42 -12.94
CA SER A 193 21.34 -1.15 -12.60
C SER A 193 21.96 -1.74 -13.85
#